data_a1ea4be0cf300ded54e93527792138e2
#
_entry.id   a1ea4be0cf300ded54e93527792138e2
#
_cell.length_a   1.000
_cell.length_b   1.000
_cell.length_c   1.000
_cell.angle_alpha   90.00
_cell.angle_beta   90.00
_cell.angle_gamma   90.00
#
_symmetry.space_group_name_H-M   'P 1'
#
loop_
_entity.id
_entity.type
_entity.pdbx_description
1 polymer ?
#
loop_
_entity_poly.entity_id
_entity_poly.type
_entity_poly.pdbx_seq_one_letter_code
_entity_poly.pdbx_strand_id
1 'polypeptide(L)'
;MGREIILSSEEIKAICKDIAAKLDDRFSSEGIKAPIIIGVLKGSLNFMMDLIKEMKTEIMTDYIQVSSYSGTNSTGAVILKKDLSLDITDRTIVIVEDVIDTGLTMQYLTGYLQEKHNPKNIIIVSLFDKLYLRKTDLHVDYTGKVLTENKFLVGYGLDYNELSRNVPYVYVATPKDVDHWNKLLEEIK
;
A
#
# COMPACT_ATOMS: atom_id res chain seq x y z
N MET A 1 -23.49 -13.14 -13.48
CA MET A 1 -22.21 -13.70 -12.98
C MET A 1 -21.81 -12.88 -11.76
N GLY A 2 -21.44 -13.54 -10.66
CA GLY A 2 -20.95 -12.85 -9.47
C GLY A 2 -19.58 -12.19 -9.72
N ARG A 3 -19.20 -11.23 -8.86
CA ARG A 3 -17.85 -10.63 -8.89
C ARG A 3 -16.79 -11.69 -8.55
N GLU A 4 -15.66 -11.65 -9.25
CA GLU A 4 -14.49 -12.45 -8.89
C GLU A 4 -13.79 -11.80 -7.68
N ILE A 5 -13.98 -12.37 -6.49
CA ILE A 5 -13.35 -11.90 -5.26
C ILE A 5 -11.92 -12.43 -5.22
N ILE A 6 -10.97 -11.53 -5.03
CA ILE A 6 -9.52 -11.84 -4.92
C ILE A 6 -9.10 -12.00 -3.45
N LEU A 7 -9.65 -11.16 -2.57
CA LEU A 7 -9.55 -11.29 -1.12
C LEU A 7 -10.89 -10.94 -0.49
N SER A 8 -11.44 -11.84 0.31
CA SER A 8 -12.56 -11.56 1.19
C SER A 8 -12.12 -10.72 2.41
N SER A 9 -13.07 -10.15 3.13
CA SER A 9 -12.80 -9.42 4.37
C SER A 9 -12.12 -10.30 5.42
N GLU A 10 -12.50 -11.57 5.48
CA GLU A 10 -11.94 -12.56 6.40
C GLU A 10 -10.48 -12.90 6.05
N GLU A 11 -10.18 -13.08 4.75
CA GLU A 11 -8.81 -13.30 4.27
C GLU A 11 -7.93 -12.08 4.54
N ILE A 12 -8.43 -10.87 4.30
CA ILE A 12 -7.71 -9.62 4.61
C ILE A 12 -7.39 -9.55 6.11
N LYS A 13 -8.36 -9.83 6.97
CA LYS A 13 -8.15 -9.84 8.41
C LYS A 13 -7.09 -10.87 8.83
N ALA A 14 -7.12 -12.05 8.24
CA ALA A 14 -6.11 -13.08 8.50
C ALA A 14 -4.71 -12.63 8.07
N ILE A 15 -4.57 -11.98 6.92
CA ILE A 15 -3.32 -11.39 6.41
C ILE A 15 -2.81 -10.31 7.39
N CYS A 16 -3.67 -9.38 7.81
CA CYS A 16 -3.29 -8.33 8.77
C CYS A 16 -2.76 -8.93 10.06
N LYS A 17 -3.44 -9.94 10.60
CA LYS A 17 -3.03 -10.63 11.83
C LYS A 17 -1.68 -11.35 11.68
N ASP A 18 -1.45 -12.03 10.56
CA ASP A 18 -0.20 -12.75 10.29
C ASP A 18 0.98 -11.76 10.16
N ILE A 19 0.81 -10.70 9.37
CA ILE A 19 1.85 -9.68 9.16
C ILE A 19 2.13 -8.92 10.47
N ALA A 20 1.11 -8.55 11.23
CA ALA A 20 1.27 -7.88 12.52
C ALA A 20 2.08 -8.73 13.50
N ALA A 21 1.78 -10.03 13.61
CA ALA A 21 2.54 -10.94 14.46
C ALA A 21 4.01 -11.03 14.06
N LYS A 22 4.31 -11.14 12.75
CA LYS A 22 5.68 -11.18 12.22
C LYS A 22 6.44 -9.87 12.49
N LEU A 23 5.77 -8.72 12.38
CA LEU A 23 6.35 -7.42 12.70
C LEU A 23 6.64 -7.30 14.20
N ASP A 24 5.70 -7.68 15.07
CA ASP A 24 5.88 -7.67 16.53
C ASP A 24 7.07 -8.56 16.95
N ASP A 25 7.18 -9.77 16.38
CA ASP A 25 8.30 -10.68 16.63
C ASP A 25 9.63 -10.07 16.19
N ARG A 26 9.68 -9.45 15.00
CA ARG A 26 10.87 -8.76 14.49
C ARG A 26 11.26 -7.59 15.39
N PHE A 27 10.30 -6.73 15.78
CA PHE A 27 10.58 -5.59 16.65
C PHE A 27 11.10 -6.03 18.01
N SER A 28 10.51 -7.10 18.59
CA SER A 28 10.99 -7.67 19.85
C SER A 28 12.41 -8.21 19.72
N SER A 29 12.69 -9.01 18.70
CA SER A 29 14.01 -9.65 18.50
C SER A 29 15.12 -8.65 18.17
N GLU A 30 14.82 -7.59 17.44
CA GLU A 30 15.77 -6.53 17.07
C GLU A 30 15.82 -5.37 18.09
N GLY A 31 15.02 -5.44 19.17
CA GLY A 31 14.97 -4.39 20.20
C GLY A 31 14.40 -3.05 19.68
N ILE A 32 13.56 -3.09 18.64
CA ILE A 32 12.94 -1.91 18.04
C ILE A 32 11.81 -1.43 18.93
N LYS A 33 11.89 -0.15 19.36
CA LYS A 33 10.86 0.48 20.19
C LYS A 33 10.14 1.56 19.41
N ALA A 34 8.82 1.59 19.52
CA ALA A 34 7.92 2.55 18.89
C ALA A 34 8.27 2.80 17.41
N PRO A 35 8.27 1.76 16.53
CA PRO A 35 8.50 1.96 15.10
C PRO A 35 7.44 2.90 14.51
N ILE A 36 7.78 3.58 13.42
CA ILE A 36 6.86 4.51 12.76
C ILE A 36 6.25 3.80 11.55
N ILE A 37 4.93 3.60 11.59
CA ILE A 37 4.19 3.00 10.48
C ILE A 37 3.72 4.11 9.55
N ILE A 38 4.13 4.04 8.28
CA ILE A 38 3.89 5.08 7.27
C ILE A 38 2.99 4.52 6.17
N GLY A 39 1.76 5.03 6.10
CA GLY A 39 0.84 4.68 5.00
C GLY A 39 1.08 5.51 3.75
N VAL A 40 1.16 4.87 2.59
CA VAL A 40 1.22 5.56 1.29
C VAL A 40 -0.20 5.86 0.83
N LEU A 41 -0.58 7.13 0.89
CA LEU A 41 -1.95 7.57 0.57
C LEU A 41 -2.22 7.51 -0.94
N LYS A 42 -3.47 7.17 -1.37
CA LYS A 42 -4.65 6.92 -0.52
C LYS A 42 -4.96 5.44 -0.33
N GLY A 43 -4.49 4.58 -1.23
CA GLY A 43 -4.92 3.18 -1.35
C GLY A 43 -4.63 2.33 -0.10
N SER A 44 -3.47 2.55 0.52
CA SER A 44 -3.03 1.79 1.68
C SER A 44 -3.82 2.05 2.97
N LEU A 45 -4.69 3.08 2.99
CA LEU A 45 -5.31 3.56 4.23
C LEU A 45 -6.05 2.46 4.99
N ASN A 46 -6.91 1.70 4.31
CA ASN A 46 -7.68 0.62 4.93
C ASN A 46 -6.76 -0.47 5.46
N PHE A 47 -5.81 -0.92 4.64
CA PHE A 47 -4.86 -1.96 5.01
C PHE A 47 -3.99 -1.56 6.19
N MET A 48 -3.43 -0.35 6.18
CA MET A 48 -2.64 0.17 7.30
C MET A 48 -3.45 0.18 8.60
N MET A 49 -4.68 0.72 8.55
CA MET A 49 -5.53 0.83 9.74
C MET A 49 -5.93 -0.53 10.33
N ASP A 50 -6.18 -1.53 9.48
CA ASP A 50 -6.51 -2.86 9.98
C ASP A 50 -5.25 -3.62 10.45
N LEU A 51 -4.10 -3.43 9.78
CA LEU A 51 -2.82 -3.99 10.21
C LEU A 51 -2.42 -3.50 11.61
N ILE A 52 -2.44 -2.19 11.85
CA ILE A 52 -1.98 -1.63 13.14
C ILE A 52 -2.90 -2.00 14.32
N LYS A 53 -4.19 -2.29 14.09
CA LYS A 53 -5.10 -2.78 15.14
C LYS A 53 -4.75 -4.19 15.63
N GLU A 54 -4.08 -4.99 14.83
CA GLU A 54 -3.64 -6.34 15.20
C GLU A 54 -2.25 -6.34 15.86
N MET A 55 -1.51 -5.22 15.83
CA MET A 55 -0.18 -5.09 16.44
C MET A 55 -0.27 -4.95 17.98
N LYS A 56 0.72 -5.52 18.67
CA LYS A 56 0.87 -5.44 20.13
C LYS A 56 1.94 -4.41 20.54
N THR A 57 2.90 -4.15 19.66
CA THR A 57 3.96 -3.17 19.87
C THR A 57 3.37 -1.77 19.85
N GLU A 58 3.76 -0.93 20.82
CA GLU A 58 3.45 0.52 20.74
C GLU A 58 4.12 1.14 19.52
N ILE A 59 3.36 1.83 18.70
CA ILE A 59 3.79 2.39 17.42
C ILE A 59 3.49 3.89 17.33
N MET A 60 4.17 4.55 16.39
CA MET A 60 3.77 5.86 15.89
C MET A 60 3.24 5.72 14.46
N THR A 61 2.41 6.65 14.01
CA THR A 61 1.86 6.62 12.64
C THR A 61 2.07 7.93 11.93
N ASP A 62 2.34 7.85 10.63
CA ASP A 62 2.36 9.00 9.72
C ASP A 62 1.88 8.56 8.33
N TYR A 63 1.73 9.52 7.43
CA TYR A 63 1.27 9.29 6.06
C TYR A 63 2.10 10.10 5.08
N ILE A 64 2.44 9.47 3.97
CA ILE A 64 3.09 10.11 2.83
C ILE A 64 2.20 10.00 1.61
N GLN A 65 2.22 10.99 0.73
CA GLN A 65 1.46 10.92 -0.50
C GLN A 65 2.35 11.18 -1.71
N VAL A 66 2.38 10.20 -2.59
CA VAL A 66 3.05 10.30 -3.88
C VAL A 66 2.05 10.05 -5.01
N SER A 67 2.33 10.57 -6.18
CA SER A 67 1.60 10.23 -7.40
C SER A 67 2.58 9.92 -8.53
N SER A 68 2.32 8.84 -9.24
CA SER A 68 3.00 8.57 -10.51
C SER A 68 2.34 9.40 -11.62
N TYR A 69 3.15 9.99 -12.49
CA TYR A 69 2.62 10.70 -13.66
C TYR A 69 2.21 9.67 -14.71
N SER A 70 0.89 9.51 -14.92
CA SER A 70 0.31 8.67 -15.96
C SER A 70 -0.10 9.54 -17.17
N GLY A 71 0.88 10.06 -17.90
CA GLY A 71 0.65 10.78 -19.17
C GLY A 71 1.24 10.00 -20.35
N THR A 72 0.81 10.30 -21.57
CA THR A 72 1.29 9.70 -22.82
C THR A 72 2.79 9.89 -23.09
N ASN A 73 3.48 10.70 -22.27
CA ASN A 73 4.93 10.89 -22.23
C ASN A 73 5.47 10.59 -20.80
N SER A 74 5.04 9.49 -20.18
CA SER A 74 5.42 9.18 -18.80
C SER A 74 6.92 8.89 -18.71
N THR A 75 7.67 9.84 -18.19
CA THR A 75 9.09 9.66 -17.78
C THR A 75 9.23 8.83 -16.52
N GLY A 76 8.11 8.27 -15.98
CA GLY A 76 8.12 7.55 -14.71
C GLY A 76 8.35 8.45 -13.49
N ALA A 77 8.24 9.78 -13.65
CA ALA A 77 8.45 10.72 -12.56
C ALA A 77 7.40 10.54 -11.47
N VAL A 78 7.86 10.35 -10.25
CA VAL A 78 7.03 10.32 -9.04
C VAL A 78 7.04 11.70 -8.42
N ILE A 79 5.86 12.22 -8.09
CA ILE A 79 5.68 13.53 -7.46
C ILE A 79 5.27 13.32 -6.01
N LEU A 80 6.04 13.88 -5.09
CA LEU A 80 5.68 13.98 -3.68
C LEU A 80 4.61 15.06 -3.50
N LYS A 81 3.41 14.68 -3.01
CA LYS A 81 2.30 15.60 -2.73
C LYS A 81 2.21 15.99 -1.26
N LYS A 82 2.52 15.07 -0.36
CA LYS A 82 2.57 15.28 1.08
C LYS A 82 3.76 14.54 1.64
N ASP A 83 4.63 15.26 2.32
CA ASP A 83 5.75 14.70 3.06
C ASP A 83 5.34 14.30 4.48
N LEU A 84 6.22 13.61 5.18
CA LEU A 84 6.04 13.19 6.56
C LEU A 84 5.91 14.39 7.50
N SER A 85 5.16 14.19 8.58
CA SER A 85 5.01 15.16 9.66
C SER A 85 5.94 14.86 10.84
N LEU A 86 6.32 13.58 11.00
CA LEU A 86 7.23 13.12 12.06
C LEU A 86 8.68 13.13 11.59
N ASP A 87 9.59 13.41 12.52
CA ASP A 87 11.02 13.17 12.30
C ASP A 87 11.29 11.66 12.42
N ILE A 88 11.82 11.08 11.34
CA ILE A 88 12.16 9.66 11.24
C ILE A 88 13.65 9.38 11.27
N THR A 89 14.48 10.42 11.54
CA THR A 89 15.94 10.30 11.61
C THR A 89 16.34 9.24 12.64
N ASP A 90 17.22 8.31 12.24
CA ASP A 90 17.70 7.20 13.06
C ASP A 90 16.58 6.27 13.61
N ARG A 91 15.37 6.33 13.07
CA ARG A 91 14.23 5.50 13.47
C ARG A 91 14.02 4.33 12.51
N THR A 92 13.44 3.26 13.02
CA THR A 92 12.89 2.19 12.17
C THR A 92 11.51 2.60 11.69
N ILE A 93 11.31 2.57 10.38
CA ILE A 93 10.03 2.85 9.73
C ILE A 93 9.49 1.62 9.01
N VAL A 94 8.18 1.52 8.93
CA VAL A 94 7.46 0.51 8.14
C VAL A 94 6.61 1.24 7.12
N ILE A 95 6.91 1.07 5.84
CA ILE A 95 6.10 1.61 4.74
C ILE A 95 5.02 0.60 4.40
N VAL A 96 3.76 1.04 4.46
CA VAL A 96 2.59 0.21 4.14
C VAL A 96 1.98 0.68 2.82
N GLU A 97 1.88 -0.25 1.87
CA GLU A 97 1.34 -0.02 0.52
C GLU A 97 0.21 -1.00 0.22
N ASP A 98 -0.75 -0.60 -0.59
CA ASP A 98 -1.83 -1.49 -1.05
C ASP A 98 -1.39 -2.44 -2.16
N VAL A 99 -0.74 -1.92 -3.20
CA VAL A 99 -0.26 -2.70 -4.35
C VAL A 99 1.10 -2.21 -4.81
N ILE A 100 2.05 -3.11 -4.91
CA ILE A 100 3.32 -2.85 -5.58
C ILE A 100 3.30 -3.50 -6.97
N ASP A 101 3.22 -2.66 -8.01
CA ASP A 101 3.27 -3.07 -9.41
C ASP A 101 4.73 -3.17 -9.90
N THR A 102 5.21 -2.16 -10.60
CA THR A 102 6.56 -2.12 -11.17
C THR A 102 7.67 -1.94 -10.12
N GLY A 103 7.31 -1.47 -8.93
CA GLY A 103 8.26 -1.13 -7.87
C GLY A 103 8.88 0.26 -7.99
N LEU A 104 8.70 0.97 -9.11
CA LEU A 104 9.33 2.29 -9.35
C LEU A 104 8.93 3.35 -8.32
N THR A 105 7.64 3.39 -7.95
CA THR A 105 7.15 4.33 -6.93
C THR A 105 7.80 4.06 -5.57
N MET A 106 7.87 2.80 -5.19
CA MET A 106 8.46 2.41 -3.91
C MET A 106 9.98 2.60 -3.89
N GLN A 107 10.67 2.31 -5.00
CA GLN A 107 12.11 2.60 -5.14
C GLN A 107 12.41 4.10 -5.01
N TYR A 108 11.61 4.95 -5.67
CA TYR A 108 11.72 6.40 -5.51
C TYR A 108 11.50 6.81 -4.04
N LEU A 109 10.42 6.31 -3.43
CA LEU A 109 10.02 6.68 -2.08
C LEU A 109 11.09 6.28 -1.05
N THR A 110 11.60 5.06 -1.12
CA THR A 110 12.66 4.59 -0.21
C THR A 110 13.94 5.38 -0.39
N GLY A 111 14.33 5.69 -1.64
CA GLY A 111 15.47 6.55 -1.94
C GLY A 111 15.30 7.97 -1.38
N TYR A 112 14.13 8.57 -1.60
CA TYR A 112 13.78 9.89 -1.06
C TYR A 112 13.88 9.92 0.48
N LEU A 113 13.24 8.95 1.16
CA LEU A 113 13.25 8.88 2.61
C LEU A 113 14.65 8.67 3.16
N GLN A 114 15.48 7.83 2.50
CA GLN A 114 16.85 7.61 2.91
C GLN A 114 17.71 8.87 2.76
N GLU A 115 17.59 9.57 1.65
CA GLU A 115 18.40 10.76 1.36
C GLU A 115 17.97 11.96 2.22
N LYS A 116 16.66 12.17 2.36
CA LYS A 116 16.09 13.37 2.98
C LYS A 116 15.97 13.27 4.49
N HIS A 117 15.65 12.08 5.00
CA HIS A 117 15.26 11.87 6.40
C HIS A 117 16.15 10.87 7.15
N ASN A 118 17.03 10.13 6.45
CA ASN A 118 18.00 9.20 7.02
C ASN A 118 17.44 8.25 8.10
N PRO A 119 16.39 7.48 7.85
CA PRO A 119 15.92 6.48 8.80
C PRO A 119 16.98 5.39 9.01
N LYS A 120 16.98 4.77 10.20
CA LYS A 120 17.90 3.67 10.52
C LYS A 120 17.58 2.40 9.71
N ASN A 121 16.28 2.06 9.60
CA ASN A 121 15.81 0.91 8.86
C ASN A 121 14.50 1.25 8.15
N ILE A 122 14.31 0.71 6.95
CA ILE A 122 13.07 0.75 6.18
C ILE A 122 12.58 -0.69 6.01
N ILE A 123 11.36 -0.97 6.45
CA ILE A 123 10.65 -2.23 6.26
C ILE A 123 9.49 -1.96 5.32
N ILE A 124 9.30 -2.79 4.30
CA ILE A 124 8.23 -2.61 3.31
C ILE A 124 7.19 -3.71 3.48
N VAL A 125 5.95 -3.29 3.64
CA VAL A 125 4.76 -4.16 3.75
C VAL A 125 3.80 -3.82 2.63
N SER A 126 3.33 -4.81 1.88
CA SER A 126 2.33 -4.63 0.84
C SER A 126 1.18 -5.62 0.97
N LEU A 127 -0.06 -5.19 0.73
CA LEU A 127 -1.18 -6.12 0.66
C LEU A 127 -1.07 -7.00 -0.60
N PHE A 128 -0.73 -6.39 -1.73
CA PHE A 128 -0.50 -7.10 -3.00
C PHE A 128 0.87 -6.80 -3.59
N ASP A 129 1.50 -7.83 -4.15
CA ASP A 129 2.73 -7.72 -4.91
C ASP A 129 2.57 -8.36 -6.29
N LYS A 130 2.73 -7.56 -7.35
CA LYS A 130 2.68 -8.02 -8.74
C LYS A 130 4.09 -8.27 -9.27
N LEU A 131 4.73 -9.34 -8.79
CA LEU A 131 6.11 -9.68 -9.14
C LEU A 131 6.35 -9.76 -10.65
N TYR A 132 5.36 -10.19 -11.43
CA TYR A 132 5.44 -10.29 -12.89
C TYR A 132 5.57 -8.93 -13.60
N LEU A 133 5.22 -7.80 -12.93
CA LEU A 133 5.39 -6.44 -13.43
C LEU A 133 6.66 -5.76 -12.92
N ARG A 134 7.39 -6.39 -11.98
CA ARG A 134 8.51 -5.79 -11.29
C ARG A 134 9.61 -5.38 -12.27
N LYS A 135 10.07 -4.13 -12.15
CA LYS A 135 11.14 -3.53 -12.95
C LYS A 135 12.34 -3.08 -12.11
N THR A 136 12.30 -3.33 -10.81
CA THR A 136 13.31 -2.90 -9.84
C THR A 136 13.74 -4.08 -8.98
N ASP A 137 14.91 -4.02 -8.36
CA ASP A 137 15.38 -5.00 -7.39
C ASP A 137 14.83 -4.75 -5.99
N LEU A 138 13.66 -4.09 -5.91
CA LEU A 138 13.00 -3.78 -4.64
C LEU A 138 12.68 -5.06 -3.87
N HIS A 139 13.19 -5.15 -2.65
CA HIS A 139 12.79 -6.16 -1.69
C HIS A 139 11.55 -5.70 -0.93
N VAL A 140 10.54 -6.56 -0.85
CA VAL A 140 9.34 -6.35 -0.01
C VAL A 140 9.45 -7.32 1.15
N ASP A 141 9.51 -6.81 2.38
CA ASP A 141 9.73 -7.64 3.57
C ASP A 141 8.53 -8.55 3.87
N TYR A 142 7.32 -8.01 3.74
CA TYR A 142 6.08 -8.77 4.00
C TYR A 142 5.03 -8.46 2.94
N THR A 143 4.51 -9.52 2.33
CA THR A 143 3.46 -9.45 1.30
C THR A 143 2.24 -10.26 1.73
N GLY A 144 1.06 -9.66 1.67
CA GLY A 144 -0.20 -10.34 1.93
C GLY A 144 -0.53 -11.37 0.86
N LYS A 145 -0.51 -10.98 -0.40
CA LYS A 145 -0.78 -11.86 -1.54
C LYS A 145 0.04 -11.48 -2.77
N VAL A 146 0.75 -12.46 -3.33
CA VAL A 146 1.42 -12.31 -4.63
C VAL A 146 0.39 -12.55 -5.73
N LEU A 147 0.36 -11.65 -6.71
CA LEU A 147 -0.49 -11.77 -7.88
C LEU A 147 0.33 -12.27 -9.08
N THR A 148 -0.23 -13.23 -9.81
CA THR A 148 0.40 -13.86 -10.97
C THR A 148 -0.23 -13.44 -12.29
N GLU A 149 -1.37 -12.74 -12.25
CA GLU A 149 -2.13 -12.32 -13.42
C GLU A 149 -2.42 -10.81 -13.38
N ASN A 150 -2.47 -10.20 -14.58
CA ASN A 150 -2.83 -8.79 -14.71
C ASN A 150 -4.34 -8.61 -14.59
N LYS A 151 -4.80 -8.35 -13.37
CA LYS A 151 -6.21 -8.04 -13.07
C LYS A 151 -6.34 -6.62 -12.56
N PHE A 152 -7.38 -5.92 -12.97
CA PHE A 152 -7.71 -4.61 -12.44
C PHE A 152 -8.52 -4.78 -11.15
N LEU A 153 -7.87 -4.49 -10.02
CA LEU A 153 -8.42 -4.71 -8.68
C LEU A 153 -9.04 -3.43 -8.13
N VAL A 154 -10.15 -3.57 -7.45
CA VAL A 154 -10.85 -2.49 -6.74
C VAL A 154 -11.41 -2.97 -5.40
N GLY A 155 -11.70 -2.02 -4.53
CA GLY A 155 -12.19 -2.29 -3.17
C GLY A 155 -11.08 -2.26 -2.13
N TYR A 156 -11.45 -2.12 -0.88
CA TYR A 156 -10.57 -2.08 0.29
C TYR A 156 -9.42 -1.05 0.17
N GLY A 157 -9.75 0.14 -0.31
CA GLY A 157 -8.77 1.20 -0.56
C GLY A 157 -8.40 1.36 -2.02
N LEU A 158 -8.37 0.27 -2.81
CA LEU A 158 -8.16 0.29 -4.25
C LEU A 158 -9.35 0.92 -4.97
N ASP A 159 -9.08 1.69 -6.03
CA ASP A 159 -10.11 2.52 -6.66
C ASP A 159 -10.16 2.45 -8.19
N TYR A 160 -11.27 2.98 -8.69
CA TYR A 160 -11.41 3.46 -10.05
C TYR A 160 -11.81 4.94 -10.01
N ASN A 161 -10.88 5.85 -10.37
CA ASN A 161 -11.10 7.30 -10.32
C ASN A 161 -11.73 7.77 -9.00
N GLU A 162 -11.16 7.38 -7.88
CA GLU A 162 -11.59 7.64 -6.49
C GLU A 162 -12.83 6.87 -6.02
N LEU A 163 -13.50 6.11 -6.87
CA LEU A 163 -14.66 5.29 -6.51
C LEU A 163 -14.25 3.90 -6.01
N SER A 164 -15.12 3.26 -5.25
CA SER A 164 -15.02 1.87 -4.77
C SER A 164 -14.03 1.59 -3.63
N ARG A 165 -13.31 2.58 -3.11
CA ARG A 165 -12.39 2.38 -1.97
C ARG A 165 -13.11 1.88 -0.70
N ASN A 166 -14.41 2.12 -0.57
CA ASN A 166 -15.24 1.77 0.59
C ASN A 166 -15.78 0.33 0.58
N VAL A 167 -15.51 -0.45 -0.46
CA VAL A 167 -15.91 -1.88 -0.49
C VAL A 167 -15.00 -2.67 0.47
N PRO A 168 -15.52 -3.54 1.37
CA PRO A 168 -14.72 -4.17 2.42
C PRO A 168 -13.90 -5.39 1.98
N TYR A 169 -13.87 -5.71 0.70
CA TYR A 169 -13.14 -6.81 0.07
C TYR A 169 -12.53 -6.34 -1.25
N VAL A 170 -11.59 -7.11 -1.80
CA VAL A 170 -10.96 -6.81 -3.10
C VAL A 170 -11.50 -7.75 -4.17
N TYR A 171 -11.90 -7.19 -5.32
CA TYR A 171 -12.44 -7.95 -6.45
C TYR A 171 -11.92 -7.41 -7.79
N VAL A 172 -12.08 -8.21 -8.84
CA VAL A 172 -11.75 -7.81 -10.21
C VAL A 172 -12.87 -6.94 -10.76
N ALA A 173 -12.56 -5.73 -11.18
CA ALA A 173 -13.52 -4.84 -11.84
C ALA A 173 -13.95 -5.43 -13.18
N THR A 174 -15.26 -5.50 -13.40
CA THR A 174 -15.84 -5.93 -14.66
C THR A 174 -16.07 -4.74 -15.60
N PRO A 175 -16.20 -4.96 -16.94
CA PRO A 175 -16.60 -3.88 -17.85
C PRO A 175 -17.88 -3.17 -17.42
N LYS A 176 -18.84 -3.89 -16.83
CA LYS A 176 -20.08 -3.31 -16.30
C LYS A 176 -19.84 -2.38 -15.12
N ASP A 177 -18.91 -2.72 -14.24
CA ASP A 177 -18.53 -1.84 -13.13
C ASP A 177 -17.92 -0.54 -13.68
N VAL A 178 -17.01 -0.65 -14.65
CA VAL A 178 -16.37 0.51 -15.31
C VAL A 178 -17.40 1.41 -15.99
N ASP A 179 -18.34 0.82 -16.77
CA ASP A 179 -19.40 1.58 -17.43
C ASP A 179 -20.32 2.30 -16.43
N HIS A 180 -20.64 1.65 -15.31
CA HIS A 180 -21.42 2.27 -14.23
C HIS A 180 -20.68 3.45 -13.61
N TRP A 181 -19.39 3.29 -13.26
CA TRP A 181 -18.61 4.36 -12.67
C TRP A 181 -18.38 5.54 -13.61
N ASN A 182 -18.17 5.29 -14.91
CA ASN A 182 -18.03 6.35 -15.89
C ASN A 182 -19.30 7.20 -15.97
N LYS A 183 -20.50 6.57 -16.01
CA LYS A 183 -21.78 7.29 -15.98
C LYS A 183 -21.91 8.13 -14.71
N LEU A 184 -21.62 7.54 -13.54
CA LEU A 184 -21.70 8.26 -12.27
C LEU A 184 -20.75 9.47 -12.26
N LEU A 185 -19.53 9.33 -12.79
CA LEU A 185 -18.56 10.42 -12.86
C LEU A 185 -18.98 11.53 -13.83
N GLU A 186 -19.77 11.21 -14.85
CA GLU A 186 -20.38 12.21 -15.74
C GLU A 186 -21.51 12.98 -15.05
N GLU A 187 -22.31 12.32 -14.22
CA GLU A 187 -23.45 12.91 -13.50
C GLU A 187 -23.01 13.86 -12.37
N ILE A 188 -21.81 13.69 -11.79
CA ILE A 188 -21.31 14.50 -10.66
C ILE A 188 -20.35 15.62 -11.07
N LYS A 189 -20.10 15.80 -12.37
CA LYS A 189 -19.32 16.94 -12.92
C LYS A 189 -20.18 18.16 -13.08
#